data_634543319b00af18d255c97e2b1bd963
#
_entry.id   634543319b00af18d255c97e2b1bd963
#
_cell.length_a   1.000
_cell.length_b   1.000
_cell.length_c   1.000
_cell.angle_alpha   90.00
_cell.angle_beta   90.00
_cell.angle_gamma   90.00
#
_symmetry.space_group_name_H-M   'P 1'
#
loop_
_entity.id
_entity.type
_entity.pdbx_description
1 polymer ?
#
loop_
_entity_poly.entity_id
_entity_poly.type
_entity_poly.pdbx_seq_one_letter_code
_entity_poly.pdbx_strand_id
1 'polypeptide(L)'
;MLFCIVLEATTGALAQDAVAAKELRRIPADEANQGVASDVRFVYAIADSKIGKYDKATGKRVALFEGDPKVFIHMNSCSVVATELVCAMSNFPNLPQVSSVEWFSTQTLKHVRSHSFGPTRGSMTWIDWHDGAWWVCLANYDGKGGDPARDHTVTTLLKYSPQFIEQGAWVFPKNVLESFGHMSASGGRWGKDGFLYVTGHDLPEMYVLKLPKAGGRLEYVRTIALPTGGQAFDWDLAKAGHLWTIERKKAEMVESQLP
;
A
#
# COMPACT_ATOMS: atom_id res chain seq x y z
N MET A 1 -33.91 57.59 2.30
CA MET A 1 -32.66 56.97 1.85
C MET A 1 -32.28 55.97 2.94
N LEU A 2 -32.65 54.68 2.74
CA LEU A 2 -32.43 53.61 3.74
C LEU A 2 -31.16 52.89 3.33
N PHE A 3 -30.13 52.89 4.18
CA PHE A 3 -28.91 52.09 3.98
C PHE A 3 -29.13 50.69 4.56
N CYS A 4 -29.19 49.67 3.70
CA CYS A 4 -29.08 48.29 4.10
C CYS A 4 -27.62 47.92 4.29
N ILE A 5 -27.22 47.62 5.54
CA ILE A 5 -25.93 47.04 5.87
C ILE A 5 -26.06 45.54 5.64
N VAL A 6 -25.38 45.00 4.63
CA VAL A 6 -25.22 43.55 4.44
C VAL A 6 -24.07 43.07 5.33
N LEU A 7 -24.37 42.30 6.33
CA LEU A 7 -23.39 41.60 7.15
C LEU A 7 -22.93 40.33 6.40
N GLU A 8 -21.71 40.37 5.82
CA GLU A 8 -21.09 39.15 5.30
C GLU A 8 -20.61 38.28 6.47
N ALA A 9 -21.27 37.14 6.67
CA ALA A 9 -20.81 36.12 7.59
C ALA A 9 -19.67 35.32 6.92
N THR A 10 -18.44 35.63 7.29
CA THR A 10 -17.29 34.78 6.95
C THR A 10 -17.37 33.49 7.77
N THR A 11 -17.84 32.41 7.15
CA THR A 11 -17.70 31.06 7.70
C THR A 11 -16.22 30.67 7.61
N GLY A 12 -15.48 30.89 8.67
CA GLY A 12 -14.15 30.32 8.87
C GLY A 12 -14.29 28.79 8.87
N ALA A 13 -13.82 28.13 7.83
CA ALA A 13 -13.61 26.67 7.88
C ALA A 13 -12.57 26.42 8.98
N LEU A 14 -13.00 25.80 10.08
CA LEU A 14 -12.09 25.26 11.09
C LEU A 14 -11.16 24.28 10.36
N ALA A 15 -9.88 24.60 10.29
CA ALA A 15 -8.86 23.64 9.89
C ALA A 15 -8.97 22.47 10.88
N GLN A 16 -9.45 21.34 10.37
CA GLN A 16 -9.48 20.11 11.14
C GLN A 16 -8.01 19.76 11.41
N ASP A 17 -7.58 19.77 12.67
CA ASP A 17 -6.21 19.43 13.05
C ASP A 17 -5.80 18.15 12.30
N ALA A 18 -4.72 18.22 11.53
CA ALA A 18 -4.28 17.09 10.71
C ALA A 18 -3.94 15.93 11.65
N VAL A 19 -4.73 14.87 11.54
CA VAL A 19 -4.50 13.64 12.30
C VAL A 19 -3.19 13.04 11.79
N ALA A 20 -2.18 12.86 12.66
CA ALA A 20 -0.85 12.41 12.28
C ALA A 20 -0.44 11.15 13.03
N ALA A 21 0.21 10.22 12.32
CA ALA A 21 0.87 9.09 12.92
C ALA A 21 2.14 9.56 13.66
N LYS A 22 2.36 9.02 14.88
CA LYS A 22 3.54 9.32 15.70
C LYS A 22 4.66 8.33 15.37
N GLU A 23 5.78 8.84 14.89
CA GLU A 23 6.99 8.03 14.72
C GLU A 23 7.50 7.52 16.08
N LEU A 24 7.87 6.26 16.17
CA LEU A 24 8.37 5.61 17.36
C LEU A 24 9.84 5.24 17.25
N ARG A 25 10.25 4.64 16.11
CA ARG A 25 11.64 4.23 15.86
C ARG A 25 11.91 3.97 14.39
N ARG A 26 13.20 3.90 14.05
CA ARG A 26 13.70 3.52 12.73
C ARG A 26 14.64 2.33 12.81
N ILE A 27 14.62 1.49 11.78
CA ILE A 27 15.55 0.37 11.61
C ILE A 27 16.18 0.51 10.22
N PRO A 28 17.51 0.67 10.10
CA PRO A 28 18.20 0.66 8.81
C PRO A 28 17.98 -0.68 8.09
N ALA A 29 17.64 -0.62 6.80
CA ALA A 29 17.32 -1.79 5.99
C ALA A 29 17.58 -1.50 4.51
N ASP A 30 18.63 -2.06 3.95
CA ASP A 30 19.04 -1.84 2.56
C ASP A 30 17.94 -2.18 1.54
N GLU A 31 17.04 -3.12 1.90
CA GLU A 31 15.92 -3.54 1.07
C GLU A 31 14.68 -2.65 1.23
N ALA A 32 14.67 -1.63 2.08
CA ALA A 32 13.53 -0.71 2.28
C ALA A 32 13.35 0.23 1.09
N ASN A 33 12.84 -0.30 -0.03
CA ASN A 33 12.69 0.42 -1.29
C ASN A 33 11.25 0.45 -1.82
N GLN A 34 10.53 -0.68 -1.78
CA GLN A 34 9.17 -0.78 -2.30
C GLN A 34 8.12 -0.85 -1.19
N GLY A 35 8.45 -1.47 -0.08
CA GLY A 35 7.51 -1.61 1.01
C GLY A 35 8.06 -2.37 2.20
N VAL A 36 7.14 -2.68 3.09
CA VAL A 36 7.41 -3.41 4.33
C VAL A 36 6.26 -4.37 4.61
N ALA A 37 6.57 -5.49 5.25
CA ALA A 37 5.58 -6.40 5.84
C ALA A 37 5.98 -6.72 7.28
N SER A 38 5.05 -7.22 8.09
CA SER A 38 5.28 -7.42 9.51
C SER A 38 4.55 -8.64 10.04
N ASP A 39 5.23 -9.49 10.81
CA ASP A 39 4.60 -10.49 11.67
C ASP A 39 4.73 -10.11 13.16
N VAL A 40 4.46 -11.05 14.06
CA VAL A 40 4.56 -10.78 15.50
C VAL A 40 5.99 -10.43 15.94
N ARG A 41 7.00 -11.10 15.38
CA ARG A 41 8.41 -10.98 15.78
C ARG A 41 9.26 -10.21 14.78
N PHE A 42 9.00 -10.38 13.49
CA PHE A 42 9.85 -9.87 12.43
C PHE A 42 9.17 -8.78 11.61
N VAL A 43 9.99 -7.94 11.02
CA VAL A 43 9.60 -6.99 9.99
C VAL A 43 10.44 -7.27 8.75
N TYR A 44 9.82 -7.16 7.58
CA TYR A 44 10.40 -7.50 6.28
C TYR A 44 10.51 -6.25 5.43
N ALA A 45 11.71 -5.89 5.00
CA ALA A 45 11.93 -4.83 4.03
C ALA A 45 11.89 -5.40 2.61
N ILE A 46 11.17 -4.76 1.70
CA ILE A 46 10.91 -5.25 0.35
C ILE A 46 11.57 -4.33 -0.67
N ALA A 47 12.33 -4.92 -1.57
CA ALA A 47 12.82 -4.30 -2.80
C ALA A 47 12.36 -5.13 -4.02
N ASP A 48 12.66 -4.67 -5.23
CA ASP A 48 12.18 -5.28 -6.48
C ASP A 48 12.40 -6.82 -6.55
N SER A 49 13.61 -7.28 -6.18
CA SER A 49 14.00 -8.70 -6.23
C SER A 49 14.55 -9.22 -4.91
N LYS A 50 14.41 -8.45 -3.82
CA LYS A 50 15.01 -8.81 -2.51
C LYS A 50 14.01 -8.64 -1.38
N ILE A 51 14.15 -9.48 -0.35
CA ILE A 51 13.40 -9.38 0.90
C ILE A 51 14.39 -9.54 2.04
N GLY A 52 14.56 -8.48 2.85
CA GLY A 52 15.32 -8.53 4.09
C GLY A 52 14.40 -8.83 5.27
N LYS A 53 14.71 -9.84 6.09
CA LYS A 53 13.99 -10.17 7.32
C LYS A 53 14.76 -9.66 8.54
N TYR A 54 14.11 -8.84 9.36
CA TYR A 54 14.71 -8.19 10.51
C TYR A 54 13.99 -8.55 11.80
N ASP A 55 14.74 -8.84 12.85
CA ASP A 55 14.17 -9.05 14.19
C ASP A 55 13.80 -7.70 14.79
N LYS A 56 12.52 -7.52 15.14
CA LYS A 56 11.98 -6.26 15.67
C LYS A 56 12.65 -5.81 16.97
N ALA A 57 13.05 -6.75 17.84
CA ALA A 57 13.62 -6.40 19.12
C ALA A 57 15.05 -5.83 18.98
N THR A 58 15.83 -6.41 18.08
CA THR A 58 17.25 -6.07 17.91
C THR A 58 17.53 -5.12 16.74
N GLY A 59 16.62 -5.01 15.79
CA GLY A 59 16.82 -4.28 14.53
C GLY A 59 17.79 -4.96 13.56
N LYS A 60 18.26 -6.19 13.85
CA LYS A 60 19.25 -6.88 13.03
C LYS A 60 18.60 -7.70 11.93
N ARG A 61 19.18 -7.67 10.73
CA ARG A 61 18.80 -8.58 9.64
C ARG A 61 19.19 -10.01 9.99
N VAL A 62 18.21 -10.92 9.98
CA VAL A 62 18.38 -12.33 10.32
C VAL A 62 18.31 -13.25 9.11
N ALA A 63 17.73 -12.80 7.99
CA ALA A 63 17.71 -13.53 6.73
C ALA A 63 17.57 -12.56 5.55
N LEU A 64 17.99 -13.01 4.38
CA LEU A 64 17.87 -12.29 3.11
C LEU A 64 17.42 -13.29 2.03
N PHE A 65 16.37 -12.95 1.30
CA PHE A 65 16.05 -13.52 0.00
C PHE A 65 16.60 -12.59 -1.07
N GLU A 66 17.31 -13.17 -2.03
CA GLU A 66 17.83 -12.45 -3.19
C GLU A 66 17.49 -13.28 -4.43
N GLY A 67 16.49 -12.83 -5.17
CA GLY A 67 15.96 -13.48 -6.36
C GLY A 67 16.65 -13.02 -7.62
N ASP A 68 16.54 -13.80 -8.70
CA ASP A 68 16.96 -13.37 -10.03
C ASP A 68 16.08 -12.16 -10.46
N PRO A 69 16.67 -10.98 -10.75
CA PRO A 69 15.92 -9.79 -11.16
C PRO A 69 15.24 -9.93 -12.53
N LYS A 70 15.54 -10.98 -13.30
CA LYS A 70 14.79 -11.32 -14.52
C LYS A 70 13.49 -12.06 -14.23
N VAL A 71 13.39 -12.69 -13.07
CA VAL A 71 12.20 -13.41 -12.60
C VAL A 71 11.39 -12.55 -11.64
N PHE A 72 12.04 -12.01 -10.61
CA PHE A 72 11.46 -11.08 -9.65
C PHE A 72 11.74 -9.65 -10.10
N ILE A 73 10.95 -9.18 -11.10
CA ILE A 73 11.20 -7.91 -11.78
C ILE A 73 10.87 -6.73 -10.87
N HIS A 74 9.70 -6.77 -10.22
CA HIS A 74 9.22 -5.65 -9.43
C HIS A 74 8.22 -6.12 -8.36
N MET A 75 8.74 -6.68 -7.25
CA MET A 75 7.91 -6.88 -6.05
C MET A 75 7.61 -5.52 -5.42
N ASN A 76 6.34 -5.29 -5.10
CA ASN A 76 5.89 -4.02 -4.52
C ASN A 76 5.63 -4.17 -3.03
N SER A 77 4.49 -4.70 -2.68
CA SER A 77 4.01 -4.82 -1.31
C SER A 77 3.89 -6.28 -0.93
N CYS A 78 4.19 -6.59 0.31
CA CYS A 78 3.93 -7.91 0.87
C CYS A 78 3.10 -7.80 2.15
N SER A 79 2.35 -8.86 2.49
CA SER A 79 1.69 -9.02 3.78
C SER A 79 1.94 -10.42 4.34
N VAL A 80 1.90 -10.56 5.65
CA VAL A 80 1.99 -11.88 6.28
C VAL A 80 0.59 -12.46 6.46
N VAL A 81 0.34 -13.60 5.82
CA VAL A 81 -0.90 -14.36 5.93
C VAL A 81 -0.56 -15.75 6.47
N ALA A 82 -1.00 -16.04 7.67
CA ALA A 82 -0.62 -17.26 8.40
C ALA A 82 0.91 -17.39 8.53
N THR A 83 1.52 -18.35 7.85
CA THR A 83 2.97 -18.63 7.87
C THR A 83 3.68 -18.23 6.58
N GLU A 84 3.02 -17.49 5.73
CA GLU A 84 3.55 -17.09 4.43
C GLU A 84 3.60 -15.57 4.30
N LEU A 85 4.64 -15.08 3.65
CA LEU A 85 4.73 -13.72 3.16
C LEU A 85 4.18 -13.72 1.75
N VAL A 86 3.11 -12.98 1.51
CA VAL A 86 2.37 -12.90 0.24
C VAL A 86 2.66 -11.56 -0.40
N CYS A 87 3.28 -11.57 -1.57
CA CYS A 87 3.78 -10.38 -2.23
C CYS A 87 3.07 -10.12 -3.56
N ALA A 88 2.68 -8.89 -3.79
CA ALA A 88 2.28 -8.41 -5.10
C ALA A 88 3.51 -8.19 -5.97
N MET A 89 3.49 -8.67 -7.21
CA MET A 89 4.56 -8.47 -8.18
C MET A 89 3.99 -8.03 -9.53
N SER A 90 4.71 -7.15 -10.21
CA SER A 90 4.42 -6.75 -11.58
C SER A 90 5.69 -6.76 -12.44
N ASN A 91 5.53 -6.60 -13.75
CA ASN A 91 6.65 -6.43 -14.67
C ASN A 91 7.00 -4.95 -14.92
N PHE A 92 6.59 -4.03 -14.03
CA PHE A 92 6.91 -2.60 -14.17
C PHE A 92 8.40 -2.39 -14.45
N PRO A 93 8.79 -1.53 -15.39
CA PRO A 93 7.94 -0.62 -16.17
C PRO A 93 7.52 -1.16 -17.56
N ASN A 94 7.53 -2.47 -17.78
CA ASN A 94 7.29 -3.07 -19.10
C ASN A 94 5.78 -3.14 -19.44
N LEU A 95 5.49 -3.17 -20.75
CA LEU A 95 4.16 -3.33 -21.31
C LEU A 95 4.12 -4.56 -22.24
N PRO A 96 2.97 -5.26 -22.36
CA PRO A 96 1.78 -5.08 -21.54
C PRO A 96 2.04 -5.34 -20.06
N GLN A 97 1.26 -4.70 -19.18
CA GLN A 97 1.37 -4.93 -17.74
C GLN A 97 1.00 -6.37 -17.41
N VAL A 98 1.88 -7.08 -16.72
CA VAL A 98 1.71 -8.45 -16.24
C VAL A 98 1.90 -8.46 -14.75
N SER A 99 1.05 -9.21 -14.04
CA SER A 99 1.10 -9.27 -12.58
C SER A 99 0.99 -10.68 -12.06
N SER A 100 1.60 -10.92 -10.90
CA SER A 100 1.51 -12.18 -10.16
C SER A 100 1.48 -11.93 -8.65
N VAL A 101 1.13 -12.97 -7.93
CA VAL A 101 1.30 -13.06 -6.48
C VAL A 101 2.37 -14.10 -6.21
N GLU A 102 3.31 -13.76 -5.32
CA GLU A 102 4.43 -14.59 -4.94
C GLU A 102 4.36 -14.94 -3.45
N TRP A 103 4.52 -16.22 -3.10
CA TRP A 103 4.52 -16.68 -1.71
C TRP A 103 5.89 -17.09 -1.26
N PHE A 104 6.27 -16.62 -0.08
CA PHE A 104 7.51 -16.99 0.59
C PHE A 104 7.21 -17.55 1.98
N SER A 105 7.96 -18.53 2.42
CA SER A 105 7.88 -19.02 3.80
C SER A 105 8.41 -17.96 4.77
N THR A 106 7.62 -17.56 5.77
CA THR A 106 8.11 -16.65 6.82
C THR A 106 9.23 -17.27 7.67
N GLN A 107 9.28 -18.60 7.75
CA GLN A 107 10.31 -19.32 8.50
C GLN A 107 11.66 -19.34 7.79
N THR A 108 11.68 -19.72 6.50
CA THR A 108 12.92 -19.96 5.74
C THR A 108 13.26 -18.86 4.76
N LEU A 109 12.33 -17.94 4.50
CA LEU A 109 12.37 -16.89 3.47
C LEU A 109 12.57 -17.43 2.05
N LYS A 110 12.29 -18.72 1.81
CA LYS A 110 12.33 -19.32 0.49
C LYS A 110 11.03 -19.07 -0.26
N HIS A 111 11.14 -18.83 -1.56
CA HIS A 111 9.99 -18.81 -2.46
C HIS A 111 9.30 -20.17 -2.49
N VAL A 112 7.97 -20.16 -2.42
CA VAL A 112 7.13 -21.39 -2.30
C VAL A 112 6.35 -21.64 -3.58
N ARG A 113 5.64 -20.62 -4.08
CA ARG A 113 4.78 -20.71 -5.27
C ARG A 113 4.44 -19.35 -5.82
N SER A 114 3.92 -19.35 -7.03
CA SER A 114 3.40 -18.18 -7.74
C SER A 114 1.96 -18.41 -8.21
N HIS A 115 1.20 -17.32 -8.34
CA HIS A 115 -0.03 -17.29 -9.12
C HIS A 115 0.04 -16.13 -10.11
N SER A 116 0.07 -16.45 -11.40
CA SER A 116 0.12 -15.43 -12.47
C SER A 116 -1.29 -15.08 -12.94
N PHE A 117 -1.55 -13.79 -13.03
CA PHE A 117 -2.76 -13.26 -13.67
C PHE A 117 -2.57 -13.04 -15.18
N GLY A 118 -1.33 -13.22 -15.69
CA GLY A 118 -0.99 -12.83 -17.05
C GLY A 118 -1.11 -11.32 -17.26
N PRO A 119 -1.49 -10.86 -18.46
CA PRO A 119 -1.74 -9.45 -18.72
C PRO A 119 -2.89 -8.92 -17.88
N THR A 120 -2.64 -7.83 -17.16
CA THR A 120 -3.60 -7.18 -16.28
C THR A 120 -3.96 -5.77 -16.77
N ARG A 121 -5.03 -5.20 -16.23
CA ARG A 121 -5.48 -3.82 -16.54
C ARG A 121 -4.79 -2.75 -15.68
N GLY A 122 -3.62 -3.05 -15.15
CA GLY A 122 -2.77 -2.23 -14.30
C GLY A 122 -1.69 -3.08 -13.66
N SER A 123 -0.67 -2.47 -13.07
CA SER A 123 0.36 -3.14 -12.29
C SER A 123 -0.17 -3.46 -10.89
N MET A 124 -0.02 -4.70 -10.44
CA MET A 124 -0.36 -5.06 -9.06
C MET A 124 0.64 -4.44 -8.10
N THR A 125 0.18 -3.47 -7.30
CA THR A 125 1.04 -2.77 -6.32
C THR A 125 0.89 -3.32 -4.92
N TRP A 126 -0.27 -3.85 -4.55
CA TRP A 126 -0.46 -4.50 -3.27
C TRP A 126 -1.55 -5.58 -3.32
N ILE A 127 -1.43 -6.51 -2.38
CA ILE A 127 -2.40 -7.56 -2.09
C ILE A 127 -2.60 -7.68 -0.58
N ASP A 128 -3.83 -7.89 -0.15
CA ASP A 128 -4.19 -8.11 1.24
C ASP A 128 -5.22 -9.22 1.38
N TRP A 129 -5.16 -9.97 2.48
CA TRP A 129 -6.17 -10.98 2.84
C TRP A 129 -7.09 -10.42 3.91
N HIS A 130 -8.36 -10.22 3.56
CA HIS A 130 -9.34 -9.67 4.48
C HIS A 130 -10.72 -10.30 4.26
N ASP A 131 -11.40 -10.70 5.34
CA ASP A 131 -12.75 -11.29 5.33
C ASP A 131 -12.93 -12.43 4.30
N GLY A 132 -11.99 -13.39 4.29
CA GLY A 132 -12.05 -14.56 3.44
C GLY A 132 -11.85 -14.29 1.95
N ALA A 133 -11.30 -13.15 1.59
CA ALA A 133 -11.08 -12.72 0.20
C ALA A 133 -9.70 -12.08 0.03
N TRP A 134 -9.15 -12.17 -1.18
CA TRP A 134 -8.00 -11.39 -1.61
C TRP A 134 -8.45 -10.02 -2.12
N TRP A 135 -7.78 -8.98 -1.67
CA TRP A 135 -7.97 -7.61 -2.12
C TRP A 135 -6.70 -7.15 -2.81
N VAL A 136 -6.83 -6.65 -4.04
CA VAL A 136 -5.72 -6.35 -4.93
C VAL A 136 -5.89 -4.97 -5.52
N CYS A 137 -4.84 -4.17 -5.55
CA CYS A 137 -4.81 -2.93 -6.31
C CYS A 137 -4.08 -3.12 -7.64
N LEU A 138 -4.75 -2.75 -8.72
CA LEU A 138 -4.13 -2.59 -10.03
C LEU A 138 -3.93 -1.10 -10.30
N ALA A 139 -2.71 -0.64 -10.10
CA ALA A 139 -2.30 0.75 -10.34
C ALA A 139 -2.06 1.00 -11.81
N ASN A 140 -2.50 2.16 -12.29
CA ASN A 140 -2.15 2.70 -13.59
C ASN A 140 -1.30 3.96 -13.39
N TYR A 141 -0.46 4.30 -14.36
CA TYR A 141 0.53 5.35 -14.25
C TYR A 141 0.44 6.31 -15.42
N ASP A 142 0.84 7.56 -15.18
CA ASP A 142 1.03 8.52 -16.26
C ASP A 142 2.50 8.50 -16.68
N GLY A 143 2.77 8.13 -17.93
CA GLY A 143 4.13 8.06 -18.45
C GLY A 143 4.82 6.72 -18.24
N LYS A 144 5.97 6.69 -17.55
CA LYS A 144 6.80 5.47 -17.41
C LYS A 144 6.03 4.32 -16.78
N GLY A 145 5.94 3.18 -17.48
CA GLY A 145 5.24 1.98 -17.05
C GLY A 145 3.72 2.06 -17.18
N GLY A 146 3.18 3.21 -17.62
CA GLY A 146 1.76 3.40 -17.90
C GLY A 146 1.37 2.93 -19.29
N ASP A 147 0.18 2.35 -19.41
CA ASP A 147 -0.46 2.06 -20.69
C ASP A 147 -0.98 3.40 -21.27
N PRO A 148 -0.62 3.77 -22.51
CA PRO A 148 -1.10 5.03 -23.13
C PRO A 148 -2.63 5.18 -23.18
N ALA A 149 -3.36 4.08 -23.09
CA ALA A 149 -4.84 4.07 -23.05
C ALA A 149 -5.41 4.24 -21.64
N ARG A 150 -4.59 4.28 -20.59
CA ARG A 150 -5.02 4.26 -19.17
C ARG A 150 -4.08 5.09 -18.31
N ASP A 151 -4.58 6.18 -17.77
CA ASP A 151 -3.87 7.00 -16.81
C ASP A 151 -4.11 6.53 -15.35
N HIS A 152 -3.50 7.21 -14.39
CA HIS A 152 -3.64 6.89 -12.96
C HIS A 152 -5.10 6.94 -12.46
N THR A 153 -6.01 7.65 -13.14
CA THR A 153 -7.41 7.81 -12.71
C THR A 153 -8.24 6.53 -12.81
N VAL A 154 -7.76 5.54 -13.58
CA VAL A 154 -8.40 4.22 -13.68
C VAL A 154 -7.77 3.16 -12.79
N THR A 155 -6.95 3.56 -11.82
CA THR A 155 -6.47 2.67 -10.76
C THR A 155 -7.65 2.06 -10.00
N THR A 156 -7.61 0.74 -9.80
CA THR A 156 -8.78 -0.04 -9.38
C THR A 156 -8.43 -0.96 -8.22
N LEU A 157 -9.31 -1.00 -7.22
CA LEU A 157 -9.34 -2.03 -6.18
C LEU A 157 -10.19 -3.21 -6.68
N LEU A 158 -9.68 -4.42 -6.56
CA LEU A 158 -10.36 -5.66 -6.92
C LEU A 158 -10.52 -6.56 -5.70
N LYS A 159 -11.65 -7.26 -5.65
CA LYS A 159 -11.89 -8.35 -4.70
C LYS A 159 -11.89 -9.68 -5.44
N TYR A 160 -11.15 -10.64 -4.93
CA TYR A 160 -11.07 -12.00 -5.46
C TYR A 160 -11.48 -13.03 -4.39
N SER A 161 -12.07 -14.15 -4.84
CA SER A 161 -12.23 -15.32 -3.99
C SER A 161 -10.88 -15.90 -3.57
N PRO A 162 -10.84 -16.86 -2.61
CA PRO A 162 -9.61 -17.59 -2.27
C PRO A 162 -8.94 -18.28 -3.47
N GLN A 163 -9.69 -18.58 -4.53
CA GLN A 163 -9.23 -19.20 -5.79
C GLN A 163 -8.92 -18.16 -6.88
N PHE A 164 -8.83 -16.88 -6.54
CA PHE A 164 -8.58 -15.77 -7.46
C PHE A 164 -9.64 -15.59 -8.56
N ILE A 165 -10.91 -15.90 -8.26
CA ILE A 165 -12.04 -15.52 -9.12
C ILE A 165 -12.49 -14.11 -8.73
N GLU A 166 -12.51 -13.16 -9.68
CA GLU A 166 -12.92 -11.78 -9.46
C GLU A 166 -14.38 -11.71 -8.99
N GLN A 167 -14.62 -11.00 -7.89
CA GLN A 167 -15.93 -10.87 -7.25
C GLN A 167 -16.46 -9.43 -7.27
N GLY A 168 -15.58 -8.45 -7.45
CA GLY A 168 -15.96 -7.04 -7.47
C GLY A 168 -14.79 -6.12 -7.76
N ALA A 169 -15.13 -4.89 -8.19
CA ALA A 169 -14.16 -3.86 -8.53
C ALA A 169 -14.67 -2.48 -8.10
N TRP A 170 -13.76 -1.64 -7.60
CA TRP A 170 -14.05 -0.27 -7.17
C TRP A 170 -12.96 0.68 -7.64
N VAL A 171 -13.36 1.86 -8.07
CA VAL A 171 -12.45 2.98 -8.35
C VAL A 171 -12.24 3.82 -7.10
N PHE A 172 -11.09 4.47 -7.01
CA PHE A 172 -10.79 5.39 -5.92
C PHE A 172 -11.54 6.72 -6.07
N PRO A 173 -11.80 7.46 -4.97
CA PRO A 173 -12.36 8.80 -5.02
C PRO A 173 -11.43 9.77 -5.78
N LYS A 174 -12.02 10.75 -6.48
CA LYS A 174 -11.27 11.70 -7.31
C LYS A 174 -10.16 12.43 -6.55
N ASN A 175 -10.47 12.94 -5.36
CA ASN A 175 -9.50 13.64 -4.51
C ASN A 175 -8.31 12.75 -4.10
N VAL A 176 -8.53 11.44 -3.88
CA VAL A 176 -7.47 10.47 -3.56
C VAL A 176 -6.62 10.18 -4.80
N LEU A 177 -7.23 10.02 -5.98
CA LEU A 177 -6.50 9.84 -7.24
C LEU A 177 -5.63 11.06 -7.56
N GLU A 178 -6.15 12.27 -7.36
CA GLU A 178 -5.39 13.51 -7.53
C GLU A 178 -4.18 13.58 -6.59
N SER A 179 -4.33 13.12 -5.33
CA SER A 179 -3.23 13.04 -4.36
C SER A 179 -2.22 11.93 -4.69
N PHE A 180 -2.67 10.81 -5.27
CA PHE A 180 -1.75 9.76 -5.74
C PHE A 180 -0.81 10.27 -6.84
N GLY A 181 -1.30 11.17 -7.69
CA GLY A 181 -0.56 11.68 -8.83
C GLY A 181 -0.20 10.58 -9.84
N HIS A 182 0.76 10.88 -10.69
CA HIS A 182 1.14 10.05 -11.85
C HIS A 182 1.70 8.65 -11.49
N MET A 183 2.18 8.43 -10.26
CA MET A 183 2.72 7.15 -9.79
C MET A 183 1.69 6.28 -9.06
N SER A 184 0.47 6.79 -8.85
CA SER A 184 -0.68 6.06 -8.33
C SER A 184 -0.52 5.47 -6.92
N ALA A 185 -1.34 4.43 -6.59
CA ALA A 185 -1.35 3.76 -5.29
C ALA A 185 -0.18 2.81 -5.13
N SER A 186 0.54 2.87 -4.00
CA SER A 186 1.67 1.99 -3.72
C SER A 186 1.42 1.01 -2.58
N GLY A 187 0.53 1.31 -1.64
CA GLY A 187 0.22 0.44 -0.52
C GLY A 187 -1.26 0.41 -0.16
N GLY A 188 -1.71 -0.68 0.44
CA GLY A 188 -3.08 -0.79 0.94
C GLY A 188 -3.26 -1.98 1.88
N ARG A 189 -3.99 -1.76 2.96
CA ARG A 189 -4.34 -2.76 3.98
C ARG A 189 -5.71 -2.48 4.57
N TRP A 190 -6.44 -3.51 4.84
CA TRP A 190 -7.64 -3.41 5.66
C TRP A 190 -7.27 -3.26 7.13
N GLY A 191 -7.94 -2.33 7.82
CA GLY A 191 -7.89 -2.21 9.26
C GLY A 191 -8.89 -3.15 9.94
N LYS A 192 -8.63 -3.47 11.21
CA LYS A 192 -9.59 -4.24 12.04
C LYS A 192 -10.90 -3.51 12.29
N ASP A 193 -10.94 -2.21 12.06
CA ASP A 193 -12.10 -1.33 12.11
C ASP A 193 -12.98 -1.38 10.85
N GLY A 194 -12.57 -2.18 9.85
CA GLY A 194 -13.30 -2.35 8.60
C GLY A 194 -13.07 -1.23 7.57
N PHE A 195 -12.13 -0.30 7.83
CA PHE A 195 -11.70 0.69 6.84
C PHE A 195 -10.53 0.15 6.02
N LEU A 196 -10.46 0.60 4.78
CA LEU A 196 -9.31 0.41 3.91
C LEU A 196 -8.37 1.61 4.05
N TYR A 197 -7.13 1.33 4.38
CA TYR A 197 -6.05 2.31 4.46
C TYR A 197 -5.17 2.17 3.23
N VAL A 198 -4.87 3.27 2.54
CA VAL A 198 -4.06 3.26 1.32
C VAL A 198 -3.04 4.39 1.32
N THR A 199 -1.90 4.16 0.68
CA THR A 199 -0.84 5.16 0.47
C THR A 199 -0.59 5.36 -1.02
N GLY A 200 -0.24 6.58 -1.39
CA GLY A 200 0.32 6.87 -2.70
C GLY A 200 1.82 6.52 -2.79
N HIS A 201 2.48 7.03 -3.81
CA HIS A 201 3.92 6.81 -4.02
C HIS A 201 4.80 7.85 -3.32
N ASP A 202 4.39 9.12 -3.28
CA ASP A 202 5.27 10.23 -2.91
C ASP A 202 4.85 10.97 -1.62
N LEU A 203 3.56 11.31 -1.50
CA LEU A 203 3.09 12.14 -0.40
C LEU A 203 3.15 11.40 0.94
N PRO A 204 3.54 12.08 2.04
CA PRO A 204 3.59 11.50 3.38
C PRO A 204 2.17 11.41 3.97
N GLU A 205 1.30 10.70 3.29
CA GLU A 205 -0.13 10.62 3.58
C GLU A 205 -0.67 9.21 3.43
N MET A 206 -1.62 8.88 4.32
CA MET A 206 -2.41 7.66 4.28
C MET A 206 -3.89 8.05 4.19
N TYR A 207 -4.59 7.51 3.22
CA TYR A 207 -6.01 7.78 2.98
C TYR A 207 -6.86 6.66 3.56
N VAL A 208 -7.83 7.02 4.39
CA VAL A 208 -8.79 6.09 4.98
C VAL A 208 -10.04 6.07 4.13
N LEU A 209 -10.41 4.91 3.65
CA LEU A 209 -11.50 4.67 2.72
C LEU A 209 -12.46 3.62 3.27
N LYS A 210 -13.64 3.54 2.72
CA LYS A 210 -14.59 2.46 2.97
C LYS A 210 -15.30 2.03 1.69
N LEU A 211 -15.84 0.82 1.69
CA LEU A 211 -16.71 0.37 0.62
C LEU A 211 -18.03 1.16 0.65
N PRO A 212 -18.57 1.51 -0.52
CA PRO A 212 -19.89 2.15 -0.60
C PRO A 212 -20.99 1.14 -0.25
N LYS A 213 -22.12 1.64 0.22
CA LYS A 213 -23.32 0.81 0.38
C LYS A 213 -23.86 0.31 -0.97
N ALA A 214 -23.62 1.05 -2.04
CA ALA A 214 -23.99 0.71 -3.41
C ALA A 214 -23.05 1.43 -4.40
N GLY A 215 -22.85 0.83 -5.59
CA GLY A 215 -21.99 1.38 -6.63
C GLY A 215 -20.54 0.92 -6.52
N GLY A 216 -19.70 1.37 -7.47
CA GLY A 216 -18.32 0.93 -7.67
C GLY A 216 -17.27 1.99 -7.34
N ARG A 217 -17.54 2.98 -6.48
CA ARG A 217 -16.55 3.99 -6.05
C ARG A 217 -16.39 3.93 -4.53
N LEU A 218 -15.15 3.80 -4.07
CA LEU A 218 -14.81 3.88 -2.65
C LEU A 218 -15.21 5.25 -2.09
N GLU A 219 -15.58 5.28 -0.81
CA GLU A 219 -15.88 6.51 -0.11
C GLU A 219 -14.67 6.97 0.71
N TYR A 220 -14.27 8.23 0.54
CA TYR A 220 -13.22 8.86 1.33
C TYR A 220 -13.73 9.18 2.73
N VAL A 221 -12.91 8.89 3.75
CA VAL A 221 -13.22 9.16 5.18
C VAL A 221 -12.34 10.29 5.70
N ARG A 222 -11.02 10.13 5.65
CA ARG A 222 -10.02 11.11 6.12
C ARG A 222 -8.64 10.82 5.58
N THR A 223 -7.72 11.76 5.78
CA THR A 223 -6.29 11.60 5.56
C THR A 223 -5.56 11.60 6.91
N ILE A 224 -4.52 10.79 7.02
CA ILE A 224 -3.59 10.71 8.15
C ILE A 224 -2.21 11.08 7.63
N ALA A 225 -1.55 12.05 8.26
CA ALA A 225 -0.16 12.39 7.93
C ALA A 225 0.79 11.28 8.43
N LEU A 226 1.76 10.91 7.60
CA LEU A 226 2.79 9.91 7.92
C LEU A 226 4.15 10.58 8.13
N PRO A 227 5.06 9.99 8.93
CA PRO A 227 6.42 10.48 9.08
C PRO A 227 7.34 10.13 7.90
N THR A 228 6.84 9.35 6.92
CA THR A 228 7.57 8.90 5.72
C THR A 228 6.79 9.27 4.48
N GLY A 229 7.46 9.32 3.33
CA GLY A 229 6.78 9.37 2.04
C GLY A 229 5.86 8.16 1.82
N GLY A 230 4.99 8.26 0.82
CA GLY A 230 4.15 7.13 0.42
C GLY A 230 5.01 5.96 -0.05
N GLN A 231 4.59 4.78 0.19
CA GLN A 231 5.02 3.46 -0.32
C GLN A 231 4.16 2.40 0.38
N ALA A 232 4.40 1.12 0.10
CA ALA A 232 3.68 0.08 0.78
C ALA A 232 4.03 0.02 2.28
N PHE A 233 3.02 -0.19 3.09
CA PHE A 233 3.08 -0.28 4.55
C PHE A 233 2.41 -1.57 5.04
N ASP A 234 2.60 -1.91 6.31
CA ASP A 234 1.89 -3.02 6.94
C ASP A 234 1.59 -2.73 8.42
N TRP A 235 0.52 -3.37 8.93
CA TRP A 235 0.19 -3.32 10.35
C TRP A 235 1.19 -4.12 11.18
N ASP A 236 1.52 -3.65 12.37
CA ASP A 236 2.26 -4.47 13.33
C ASP A 236 1.33 -5.51 13.93
N LEU A 237 1.57 -6.81 13.65
CA LEU A 237 0.72 -7.87 14.17
C LEU A 237 0.87 -8.10 15.68
N ALA A 238 1.92 -7.57 16.32
CA ALA A 238 2.14 -7.67 17.77
C ALA A 238 1.52 -6.50 18.54
N LYS A 239 1.31 -5.34 17.90
CA LYS A 239 0.91 -4.11 18.57
C LYS A 239 -0.26 -3.44 17.84
N ALA A 240 -1.43 -3.43 18.46
CA ALA A 240 -2.60 -2.77 17.89
C ALA A 240 -2.36 -1.27 17.69
N GLY A 241 -2.80 -0.74 16.53
CA GLY A 241 -2.63 0.67 16.17
C GLY A 241 -1.21 1.04 15.71
N HIS A 242 -0.27 0.10 15.69
CA HIS A 242 1.06 0.33 15.14
C HIS A 242 1.13 -0.10 13.68
N LEU A 243 1.94 0.60 12.91
CA LEU A 243 2.25 0.28 11.52
C LEU A 243 3.75 0.43 11.24
N TRP A 244 4.18 -0.25 10.20
CA TRP A 244 5.50 -0.11 9.61
C TRP A 244 5.39 0.53 8.24
N THR A 245 6.23 1.52 7.98
CA THR A 245 6.41 2.21 6.70
C THR A 245 7.88 2.17 6.31
N ILE A 246 8.23 2.72 5.16
CA ILE A 246 9.63 2.87 4.73
C ILE A 246 9.98 4.32 4.41
N GLU A 247 11.21 4.71 4.73
CA GLU A 247 11.84 5.92 4.21
C GLU A 247 12.89 5.54 3.15
N ARG A 248 12.45 5.50 1.88
CA ARG A 248 13.25 5.02 0.74
C ARG A 248 14.61 5.70 0.62
N LYS A 249 14.63 7.03 0.76
CA LYS A 249 15.85 7.84 0.57
C LYS A 249 16.93 7.54 1.61
N LYS A 250 16.53 7.00 2.76
CA LYS A 250 17.42 6.67 3.87
C LYS A 250 17.62 5.16 4.03
N ALA A 251 16.93 4.34 3.25
CA ALA A 251 16.89 2.89 3.39
C ALA A 251 16.55 2.48 4.84
N GLU A 252 15.41 2.95 5.34
CA GLU A 252 14.96 2.70 6.71
C GLU A 252 13.52 2.19 6.74
N MET A 253 13.24 1.23 7.63
CA MET A 253 11.90 0.90 8.07
C MET A 253 11.51 1.76 9.27
N VAL A 254 10.29 2.27 9.31
CA VAL A 254 9.82 3.20 10.35
C VAL A 254 8.58 2.63 11.03
N GLU A 255 8.68 2.39 12.35
CA GLU A 255 7.53 2.04 13.19
C GLU A 255 6.83 3.32 13.65
N SER A 256 5.51 3.36 13.47
CA SER A 256 4.68 4.48 13.89
C SER A 256 3.42 3.98 14.58
N GLN A 257 2.79 4.84 15.37
CA GLN A 257 1.50 4.62 16.03
C GLN A 257 0.47 5.55 15.42
N LEU A 258 -0.66 5.00 15.01
CA LEU A 258 -1.82 5.80 14.63
C LEU A 258 -2.43 6.50 15.86
N PRO A 259 -3.03 7.67 15.66
CA PRO A 259 -3.72 8.42 16.72
C PRO A 259 -4.99 7.73 17.21
#